data_7be4f51cebd3aaf13a8643ba821f4d71
#
_entry.id   7be4f51cebd3aaf13a8643ba821f4d71
#
_cell.length_a   1.000
_cell.length_b   1.000
_cell.length_c   1.000
_cell.angle_alpha   90.00
_cell.angle_beta   90.00
_cell.angle_gamma   90.00
#
_symmetry.space_group_name_H-M   'P 1'
#
loop_
_entity.id
_entity.type
_entity.pdbx_description
1 polymer ?
#
loop_
_entity_poly.entity_id
_entity_poly.type
_entity_poly.pdbx_seq_one_letter_code
_entity_poly.pdbx_strand_id
1 'polypeptide(L)'
;MNTTLLADKRLLITGVVNTDSIAYATATAALAAGAEIALSSLGRDLEAAQLAAESLPGDVEVIEADLTDADHLHRLTDHLDARWGRLDGALHAVAFAPRE
;
A
#
# COMPACT_ATOMS: atom_id res chain seq x y z
N MET A 1 -19.22 16.32 -4.38
CA MET A 1 -18.50 15.06 -4.10
C MET A 1 -17.99 15.04 -2.68
N ASN A 2 -18.16 13.95 -2.00
CA ASN A 2 -17.71 13.81 -0.62
C ASN A 2 -16.25 13.35 -0.58
N THR A 3 -15.34 14.28 -0.27
CA THR A 3 -13.90 13.98 -0.23
C THR A 3 -13.48 13.36 1.11
N THR A 4 -14.44 13.16 2.04
CA THR A 4 -14.15 12.57 3.34
C THR A 4 -14.78 11.20 3.52
N LEU A 5 -15.15 10.54 2.42
CA LEU A 5 -15.79 9.23 2.47
C LEU A 5 -14.96 8.21 3.27
N LEU A 6 -13.64 8.27 3.15
CA LEU A 6 -12.73 7.38 3.86
C LEU A 6 -11.95 8.08 4.97
N ALA A 7 -12.48 9.20 5.47
CA ALA A 7 -11.81 9.93 6.55
C ALA A 7 -11.56 9.00 7.74
N ASP A 8 -10.36 9.10 8.31
CA ASP A 8 -9.91 8.28 9.45
C ASP A 8 -9.76 6.79 9.14
N LYS A 9 -9.91 6.37 7.90
CA LYS A 9 -9.63 4.97 7.53
C LYS A 9 -8.14 4.77 7.30
N ARG A 10 -7.64 3.63 7.72
CA ARG A 10 -6.24 3.25 7.56
C ARG A 10 -6.17 2.02 6.70
N LEU A 11 -5.54 2.17 5.54
CA LEU A 11 -5.57 1.17 4.50
C LEU A 11 -4.16 0.75 4.10
N LEU A 12 -3.98 -0.55 3.89
CA LEU A 12 -2.76 -1.09 3.32
C LEU A 12 -3.04 -1.46 1.87
N ILE A 13 -2.19 -1.02 0.96
CA ILE A 13 -2.30 -1.35 -0.45
C ILE A 13 -1.04 -2.05 -0.88
N THR A 14 -1.17 -3.28 -1.35
CA THR A 14 -0.04 -4.08 -1.81
C THR A 14 0.00 -4.12 -3.32
N GLY A 15 1.19 -4.28 -3.88
CA GLY A 15 1.34 -4.47 -5.31
C GLY A 15 1.54 -3.21 -6.14
N VAL A 16 1.82 -2.08 -5.50
CA VAL A 16 2.18 -0.88 -6.26
C VAL A 16 3.58 -1.08 -6.82
N VAL A 17 3.68 -1.05 -8.13
CA VAL A 17 4.96 -1.17 -8.83
C VAL A 17 5.34 0.16 -9.47
N ASN A 18 4.38 0.81 -10.10
CA ASN A 18 4.61 2.09 -10.76
C ASN A 18 3.28 2.89 -10.81
N THR A 19 3.33 4.07 -11.43
CA THR A 19 2.16 4.94 -11.51
C THR A 19 1.06 4.42 -12.43
N ASP A 20 1.33 3.38 -13.21
CA ASP A 20 0.33 2.79 -14.10
C ASP A 20 -0.41 1.61 -13.47
N SER A 21 -0.03 1.21 -12.26
CA SER A 21 -0.64 0.05 -11.62
C SER A 21 -2.05 0.36 -11.11
N ILE A 22 -2.89 -0.67 -11.05
CA ILE A 22 -4.23 -0.54 -10.46
C ILE A 22 -4.11 -0.13 -8.98
N ALA A 23 -3.13 -0.69 -8.28
CA ALA A 23 -2.89 -0.34 -6.88
C ALA A 23 -2.60 1.15 -6.73
N TYR A 24 -1.84 1.74 -7.65
CA TYR A 24 -1.55 3.16 -7.61
C TYR A 24 -2.83 3.99 -7.80
N ALA A 25 -3.66 3.62 -8.76
CA ALA A 25 -4.92 4.31 -9.01
C ALA A 25 -5.83 4.24 -7.78
N THR A 26 -5.88 3.08 -7.13
CA THR A 26 -6.66 2.90 -5.90
C THR A 26 -6.11 3.75 -4.77
N ALA A 27 -4.78 3.81 -4.63
CA ALA A 27 -4.13 4.64 -3.62
C ALA A 27 -4.49 6.11 -3.82
N THR A 28 -4.45 6.58 -5.05
CA THR A 28 -4.79 7.96 -5.37
C THR A 28 -6.24 8.27 -4.97
N ALA A 29 -7.16 7.38 -5.33
CA ALA A 29 -8.57 7.56 -5.00
C ALA A 29 -8.81 7.53 -3.49
N ALA A 30 -8.15 6.62 -2.79
CA ALA A 30 -8.31 6.51 -1.33
C ALA A 30 -7.81 7.76 -0.62
N LEU A 31 -6.65 8.30 -1.03
CA LEU A 31 -6.12 9.53 -0.46
C LEU A 31 -7.06 10.70 -0.72
N ALA A 32 -7.61 10.80 -1.93
CA ALA A 32 -8.55 11.84 -2.28
C ALA A 32 -9.82 11.76 -1.43
N ALA A 33 -10.18 10.56 -0.98
CA ALA A 33 -11.35 10.35 -0.12
C ALA A 33 -11.04 10.50 1.38
N GLY A 34 -9.81 10.87 1.74
CA GLY A 34 -9.44 11.19 3.11
C GLY A 34 -8.75 10.07 3.88
N ALA A 35 -8.44 8.95 3.25
CA ALA A 35 -7.79 7.84 3.94
C ALA A 35 -6.31 8.11 4.19
N GLU A 36 -5.78 7.48 5.23
CA GLU A 36 -4.34 7.31 5.38
C GLU A 36 -3.98 5.96 4.76
N ILE A 37 -2.89 5.90 4.03
CA ILE A 37 -2.49 4.66 3.39
C ILE A 37 -1.02 4.34 3.64
N ALA A 38 -0.72 3.05 3.56
CA ALA A 38 0.65 2.55 3.47
C ALA A 38 0.69 1.60 2.29
N LEU A 39 1.83 1.57 1.62
CA LEU A 39 2.04 0.70 0.47
C LEU A 39 3.03 -0.38 0.84
N SER A 40 2.88 -1.56 0.25
CA SER A 40 3.90 -2.59 0.37
C SER A 40 4.32 -3.06 -1.01
N SER A 41 5.56 -3.51 -1.12
CA SER A 41 6.17 -3.91 -2.38
C SER A 41 7.22 -4.97 -2.13
N LEU A 42 7.43 -5.84 -3.12
CA LEU A 42 8.59 -6.73 -3.11
C LEU A 42 9.87 -5.92 -3.20
N GLY A 43 10.97 -6.46 -2.65
CA GLY A 43 12.24 -5.76 -2.66
C GLY A 43 12.70 -5.36 -4.04
N ARG A 44 12.48 -6.22 -5.04
CA ARG A 44 12.86 -5.92 -6.44
C ARG A 44 12.09 -4.74 -7.04
N ASP A 45 10.91 -4.44 -6.50
CA ASP A 45 10.06 -3.36 -6.98
C ASP A 45 10.08 -2.14 -6.06
N LEU A 46 10.84 -2.22 -4.97
CA LEU A 46 10.79 -1.21 -3.93
C LEU A 46 11.14 0.18 -4.43
N GLU A 47 12.18 0.30 -5.24
CA GLU A 47 12.60 1.60 -5.76
C GLU A 47 11.52 2.22 -6.63
N ALA A 48 10.93 1.42 -7.53
CA ALA A 48 9.85 1.91 -8.39
C ALA A 48 8.62 2.30 -7.57
N ALA A 49 8.30 1.50 -6.55
CA ALA A 49 7.17 1.80 -5.67
C ALA A 49 7.42 3.09 -4.87
N GLN A 50 8.64 3.31 -4.41
CA GLN A 50 8.98 4.53 -3.70
C GLN A 50 8.85 5.76 -4.60
N LEU A 51 9.28 5.66 -5.85
CA LEU A 51 9.10 6.74 -6.81
C LEU A 51 7.63 7.02 -7.07
N ALA A 52 6.82 5.98 -7.19
CA ALA A 52 5.38 6.16 -7.35
C ALA A 52 4.77 6.84 -6.13
N ALA A 53 5.19 6.44 -4.93
CA ALA A 53 4.69 7.02 -3.68
C ALA A 53 5.01 8.52 -3.59
N GLU A 54 6.16 8.95 -4.09
CA GLU A 54 6.55 10.35 -4.07
C GLU A 54 5.61 11.24 -4.87
N SER A 55 4.91 10.68 -5.85
CA SER A 55 3.94 11.44 -6.65
C SER A 55 2.56 11.50 -6.00
N LEU A 56 2.35 10.79 -4.89
CA LEU A 56 1.10 10.83 -4.15
C LEU A 56 1.12 11.97 -3.12
N PRO A 57 -0.05 12.56 -2.82
CA PRO A 57 -0.08 13.61 -1.81
C PRO A 57 0.18 13.06 -0.42
N GLY A 58 0.83 13.86 0.42
CA GLY A 58 1.12 13.51 1.80
C GLY A 58 2.32 12.58 1.94
N ASP A 59 2.50 12.06 3.13
CA ASP A 59 3.58 11.13 3.45
C ASP A 59 3.08 9.70 3.33
N VAL A 60 3.30 9.10 2.17
CA VAL A 60 2.90 7.72 1.92
C VAL A 60 4.12 6.83 2.09
N GLU A 61 4.04 5.95 3.06
CA GLU A 61 5.13 5.02 3.37
C GLU A 61 5.08 3.80 2.46
N VAL A 62 6.25 3.35 2.02
CA VAL A 62 6.39 2.08 1.29
C VAL A 62 7.19 1.12 2.14
N ILE A 63 6.62 -0.06 2.38
CA ILE A 63 7.22 -1.08 3.22
C ILE A 63 7.58 -2.26 2.35
N GLU A 64 8.83 -2.70 2.45
CA GLU A 64 9.24 -3.91 1.74
C GLU A 64 8.61 -5.14 2.41
N ALA A 65 7.87 -5.92 1.66
CA ALA A 65 7.28 -7.14 2.17
C ALA A 65 7.01 -8.13 1.05
N ASP A 66 7.53 -9.35 1.24
CA ASP A 66 7.16 -10.49 0.41
C ASP A 66 6.05 -11.23 1.16
N LEU A 67 4.85 -11.15 0.64
CA LEU A 67 3.67 -11.68 1.32
C LEU A 67 3.64 -13.21 1.38
N THR A 68 4.56 -13.88 0.69
CA THR A 68 4.71 -15.32 0.80
C THR A 68 5.66 -15.73 1.92
N ASP A 69 6.30 -14.74 2.57
CA ASP A 69 7.25 -14.97 3.66
C ASP A 69 6.60 -14.58 4.98
N ALA A 70 6.45 -15.56 5.88
CA ALA A 70 5.78 -15.34 7.16
C ALA A 70 6.49 -14.27 8.01
N ASP A 71 7.82 -14.22 7.97
CA ASP A 71 8.56 -13.22 8.74
C ASP A 71 8.30 -11.81 8.22
N HIS A 72 8.18 -11.66 6.91
CA HIS A 72 7.82 -10.37 6.31
C HIS A 72 6.41 -9.96 6.73
N LEU A 73 5.47 -10.89 6.73
CA LEU A 73 4.11 -10.61 7.18
C LEU A 73 4.06 -10.17 8.63
N HIS A 74 4.81 -10.85 9.49
CA HIS A 74 4.87 -10.47 10.91
C HIS A 74 5.43 -9.06 11.08
N ARG A 75 6.52 -8.75 10.38
CA ARG A 75 7.13 -7.42 10.48
C ARG A 75 6.20 -6.34 9.95
N LEU A 76 5.50 -6.62 8.84
CA LEU A 76 4.54 -5.69 8.28
C LEU A 76 3.39 -5.43 9.26
N THR A 77 2.85 -6.49 9.85
CA THR A 77 1.77 -6.38 10.82
C THR A 77 2.21 -5.59 12.05
N ASP A 78 3.38 -5.90 12.59
CA ASP A 78 3.91 -5.20 13.76
C ASP A 78 4.14 -3.73 13.46
N HIS A 79 4.66 -3.41 12.28
CA HIS A 79 4.91 -2.04 11.88
C HIS A 79 3.62 -1.24 11.80
N LEU A 80 2.58 -1.81 11.19
CA LEU A 80 1.31 -1.12 11.05
C LEU A 80 0.60 -0.99 12.40
N ASP A 81 0.72 -1.99 13.27
CA ASP A 81 0.17 -1.92 14.60
C ASP A 81 0.83 -0.79 15.41
N ALA A 82 2.15 -0.68 15.32
CA ALA A 82 2.88 0.38 16.02
C ALA A 82 2.52 1.77 15.47
N ARG A 83 2.27 1.87 14.16
CA ARG A 83 1.96 3.14 13.52
C ARG A 83 0.51 3.58 13.74
N TRP A 84 -0.42 2.66 13.55
CA TRP A 84 -1.84 2.99 13.53
C TRP A 84 -2.66 2.35 14.64
N GLY A 85 -2.22 1.22 15.15
CA GLY A 85 -2.97 0.45 16.13
C GLY A 85 -4.18 -0.27 15.55
N ARG A 86 -4.48 -0.07 14.28
CA ARG A 86 -5.59 -0.75 13.60
C ARG A 86 -5.39 -0.67 12.10
N LEU A 87 -6.10 -1.53 11.39
CA LEU A 87 -6.16 -1.51 9.95
C LEU A 87 -7.62 -1.66 9.54
N ASP A 88 -8.14 -0.72 8.77
CA ASP A 88 -9.55 -0.73 8.36
C ASP A 88 -9.77 -1.54 7.09
N GLY A 89 -8.76 -1.70 6.27
CA GLY A 89 -8.88 -2.50 5.07
C GLY A 89 -7.54 -2.69 4.39
N ALA A 90 -7.51 -3.64 3.47
CA ALA A 90 -6.33 -3.90 2.67
C ALA A 90 -6.74 -4.27 1.26
N LEU A 91 -6.03 -3.71 0.28
CA LEU A 91 -6.18 -4.12 -1.11
C LEU A 91 -4.96 -4.95 -1.48
N HIS A 92 -5.21 -6.17 -1.90
CA HIS A 92 -4.15 -7.05 -2.37
C HIS A 92 -4.18 -7.06 -3.89
N ALA A 93 -3.33 -6.26 -4.50
CA ALA A 93 -3.29 -6.10 -5.95
C ALA A 93 -2.07 -6.78 -6.57
N VAL A 94 -1.57 -7.79 -5.90
CA VAL A 94 -0.45 -8.59 -6.39
C VAL A 94 -1.00 -9.78 -7.14
N ALA A 95 -0.55 -9.95 -8.38
CA ALA A 95 -0.89 -11.12 -9.18
C ALA A 95 0.40 -11.71 -9.73
N PHE A 96 0.56 -13.00 -9.55
CA PHE A 96 1.69 -13.70 -10.11
C PHE A 96 1.21 -15.05 -10.66
N ALA A 97 1.46 -15.25 -11.93
CA ALA A 97 1.15 -16.51 -12.59
C ALA A 97 2.43 -17.00 -13.31
N PRO A 98 3.02 -18.10 -12.83
CA PRO A 98 4.22 -18.62 -13.49
C PRO A 98 3.90 -19.02 -14.91
N ARG A 99 4.83 -18.76 -15.78
CA ARG A 99 4.72 -19.22 -17.16
C ARG A 99 5.14 -20.66 -17.25
N GLU A 100 4.44 -21.37 -18.08
CA GLU A 100 4.80 -22.76 -18.36
C GLU A 100 5.20 -22.94 -19.79
#